data_fd77c1bfde98504fbb609b951367e128
#
_entry.id   fd77c1bfde98504fbb609b951367e128
#
_cell.length_a   1.000
_cell.length_b   1.000
_cell.length_c   1.000
_cell.angle_alpha   90.00
_cell.angle_beta   90.00
_cell.angle_gamma   90.00
#
_symmetry.space_group_name_H-M   'P 1'
#
loop_
_entity.id
_entity.type
_entity.pdbx_description
1 polymer ?
#
loop_
_entity_poly.entity_id
_entity_poly.type
_entity_poly.pdbx_seq_one_letter_code
_entity_poly.pdbx_strand_id
1 'polypeptide(L)'
;MKIGLFGFGKTGSVVASEIIKDPECKLKWVMRASSQNKGEYASKLLGFNHLEGEILHMEDVDFDQFYKENQVDVIIDFSSSCAVNEYQNAVKYGSKIVSAISNYDEINIEHLKKLSRQTAVLYSPNITVGINFLMEASRLLQKIAPNADIEIIEEHFRGKKDVSGTALRIAEELGLDKSQHVNSIRVGGIVGKHEVVFGLPNQTIRIIHESHNRAAFGQGAIYAAKWIMGKKKGIYSMEEALSLIMSGSKSLSKEEKMVPF
;
A
#
# COMPACT_ATOMS: atom_id res chain seq x y z
N MET A 1 8.12 0.52 16.42
CA MET A 1 8.35 1.36 15.23
C MET A 1 7.46 2.59 15.31
N LYS A 2 8.04 3.80 15.17
CA LYS A 2 7.29 5.08 15.18
C LYS A 2 6.82 5.41 13.76
N ILE A 3 5.54 5.72 13.60
CA ILE A 3 4.92 5.96 12.30
C ILE A 3 4.31 7.37 12.25
N GLY A 4 4.56 8.09 11.17
CA GLY A 4 3.82 9.27 10.74
C GLY A 4 2.87 8.88 9.61
N LEU A 5 1.64 9.37 9.62
CA LEU A 5 0.64 9.06 8.61
C LEU A 5 0.22 10.32 7.86
N PHE A 6 0.32 10.32 6.56
CA PHE A 6 -0.33 11.28 5.69
C PHE A 6 -1.69 10.75 5.23
N GLY A 7 -2.74 11.52 5.49
CA GLY A 7 -4.11 11.20 5.14
C GLY A 7 -4.92 10.56 6.28
N PHE A 8 -6.10 11.15 6.55
CA PHE A 8 -7.09 10.66 7.52
C PHE A 8 -8.51 10.73 6.93
N GLY A 9 -8.61 10.30 5.68
CA GLY A 9 -9.87 10.12 4.97
C GLY A 9 -10.45 8.71 5.22
N LYS A 10 -11.35 8.27 4.34
CA LYS A 10 -12.02 6.94 4.45
C LYS A 10 -11.05 5.76 4.57
N THR A 11 -9.92 5.79 3.88
CA THR A 11 -8.91 4.72 3.94
C THR A 11 -7.88 5.01 5.02
N GLY A 12 -7.35 6.24 5.09
CA GLY A 12 -6.32 6.62 6.05
C GLY A 12 -6.76 6.45 7.51
N SER A 13 -8.03 6.69 7.85
CA SER A 13 -8.56 6.43 9.20
C SER A 13 -8.55 4.94 9.57
N VAL A 14 -8.84 4.06 8.60
CA VAL A 14 -8.75 2.61 8.82
C VAL A 14 -7.29 2.17 8.94
N VAL A 15 -6.39 2.73 8.14
CA VAL A 15 -4.94 2.50 8.26
C VAL A 15 -4.44 2.93 9.64
N ALA A 16 -4.83 4.12 10.11
CA ALA A 16 -4.51 4.59 11.46
C ALA A 16 -5.01 3.61 12.54
N SER A 17 -6.24 3.09 12.40
CA SER A 17 -6.80 2.09 13.32
C SER A 17 -5.95 0.82 13.38
N GLU A 18 -5.51 0.31 12.23
CA GLU A 18 -4.66 -0.89 12.19
C GLU A 18 -3.27 -0.62 12.78
N ILE A 19 -2.68 0.56 12.53
CA ILE A 19 -1.40 0.96 13.15
C ILE A 19 -1.52 1.01 14.68
N ILE A 20 -2.60 1.59 15.22
CA ILE A 20 -2.84 1.71 16.67
C ILE A 20 -3.07 0.34 17.32
N LYS A 21 -3.65 -0.62 16.61
CA LYS A 21 -3.86 -1.99 17.09
C LYS A 21 -2.57 -2.83 17.12
N ASP A 22 -1.59 -2.51 16.28
CA ASP A 22 -0.36 -3.28 16.20
C ASP A 22 0.59 -2.91 17.36
N PRO A 23 0.91 -3.84 18.29
CA PRO A 23 1.70 -3.54 19.47
C PRO A 23 3.16 -3.15 19.18
N GLU A 24 3.67 -3.44 17.99
CA GLU A 24 5.02 -3.09 17.56
C GLU A 24 5.08 -1.70 16.91
N CYS A 25 3.90 -1.07 16.67
CA CYS A 25 3.77 0.22 16.01
C CYS A 25 3.28 1.29 16.97
N LYS A 26 3.70 2.54 16.73
CA LYS A 26 3.21 3.72 17.44
C LYS A 26 2.93 4.84 16.45
N LEU A 27 1.67 5.24 16.32
CA LEU A 27 1.26 6.35 15.49
C LEU A 27 1.61 7.67 16.19
N LYS A 28 2.63 8.37 15.72
CA LYS A 28 3.12 9.59 16.35
C LYS A 28 2.25 10.80 16.00
N TRP A 29 1.95 10.97 14.73
CA TRP A 29 1.17 12.07 14.21
C TRP A 29 0.44 11.67 12.92
N VAL A 30 -0.62 12.41 12.61
CA VAL A 30 -1.41 12.28 11.38
C VAL A 30 -1.48 13.63 10.69
N MET A 31 -1.08 13.69 9.43
CA MET A 31 -1.09 14.91 8.63
C MET A 31 -2.29 14.94 7.69
N ARG A 32 -3.02 16.05 7.64
CA ARG A 32 -4.19 16.26 6.76
C ARG A 32 -4.07 17.53 5.96
N ALA A 33 -4.63 17.51 4.74
CA ALA A 33 -4.81 18.71 3.92
C ALA A 33 -6.01 19.56 4.36
N SER A 34 -6.93 19.04 5.17
CA SER A 34 -8.06 19.77 5.73
C SER A 34 -7.87 20.01 7.22
N SER A 35 -8.38 21.14 7.72
CA SER A 35 -8.34 21.50 9.15
C SER A 35 -9.31 20.70 10.03
N GLN A 36 -10.12 19.80 9.45
CA GLN A 36 -11.07 18.98 10.20
C GLN A 36 -10.34 18.11 11.23
N ASN A 37 -10.78 18.15 12.48
CA ASN A 37 -10.22 17.42 13.62
C ASN A 37 -8.78 17.83 13.99
N LYS A 38 -8.29 18.99 13.55
CA LYS A 38 -6.98 19.52 13.96
C LYS A 38 -6.87 19.61 15.49
N GLY A 39 -5.76 19.12 16.04
CA GLY A 39 -5.48 19.09 17.48
C GLY A 39 -6.14 17.93 18.22
N GLU A 40 -7.00 17.14 17.56
CA GLU A 40 -7.54 15.92 18.13
C GLU A 40 -6.58 14.74 17.93
N TYR A 41 -6.81 13.64 18.65
CA TYR A 41 -6.03 12.43 18.50
C TYR A 41 -6.80 11.40 17.65
N ALA A 42 -6.14 10.85 16.64
CA ALA A 42 -6.70 9.80 15.78
C ALA A 42 -7.25 8.63 16.59
N SER A 43 -6.53 8.21 17.64
CA SER A 43 -6.97 7.16 18.57
C SER A 43 -8.32 7.45 19.19
N LYS A 44 -8.57 8.68 19.67
CA LYS A 44 -9.86 9.07 20.27
C LYS A 44 -11.00 9.04 19.28
N LEU A 45 -10.78 9.56 18.08
CA LEU A 45 -11.78 9.54 17.00
C LEU A 45 -12.11 8.11 16.54
N LEU A 46 -11.19 7.18 16.72
CA LEU A 46 -11.33 5.77 16.37
C LEU A 46 -11.83 4.90 17.55
N GLY A 47 -12.13 5.50 18.70
CA GLY A 47 -12.72 4.81 19.87
C GLY A 47 -11.73 4.15 20.81
N PHE A 48 -10.44 4.46 20.71
CA PHE A 48 -9.42 3.97 21.67
C PHE A 48 -9.34 4.85 22.91
N ASN A 49 -8.96 4.27 24.05
CA ASN A 49 -8.96 4.97 25.35
C ASN A 49 -7.68 5.76 25.64
N HIS A 50 -6.64 5.67 24.82
CA HIS A 50 -5.37 6.38 24.98
C HIS A 50 -5.20 7.50 23.94
N LEU A 51 -4.17 8.34 24.10
CA LEU A 51 -3.85 9.44 23.18
C LEU A 51 -2.72 9.00 22.24
N GLU A 52 -3.03 8.94 20.93
CA GLU A 52 -2.07 8.54 19.90
C GLU A 52 -2.46 9.12 18.55
N GLY A 53 -1.45 9.59 17.79
CA GLY A 53 -1.65 10.16 16.46
C GLY A 53 -2.35 11.52 16.49
N GLU A 54 -1.69 12.55 17.00
CA GLU A 54 -2.21 13.92 16.94
C GLU A 54 -2.44 14.33 15.49
N ILE A 55 -3.61 14.91 15.20
CA ILE A 55 -4.00 15.32 13.86
C ILE A 55 -3.57 16.77 13.62
N LEU A 56 -2.74 16.95 12.60
CA LEU A 56 -2.16 18.22 12.20
C LEU A 56 -2.67 18.63 10.81
N HIS A 57 -2.79 19.93 10.59
CA HIS A 57 -3.14 20.50 9.29
C HIS A 57 -1.87 20.92 8.55
N MET A 58 -1.70 20.47 7.31
CA MET A 58 -0.46 20.64 6.54
C MET A 58 -0.03 22.12 6.38
N GLU A 59 -1.00 23.01 6.19
CA GLU A 59 -0.72 24.44 5.98
C GLU A 59 -0.21 25.17 7.24
N ASP A 60 -0.41 24.58 8.43
CA ASP A 60 0.02 25.15 9.71
C ASP A 60 1.39 24.63 10.15
N VAL A 61 2.03 23.77 9.36
CA VAL A 61 3.25 23.06 9.73
C VAL A 61 4.46 23.60 8.96
N ASP A 62 5.44 24.11 9.69
CA ASP A 62 6.80 24.25 9.16
C ASP A 62 7.46 22.87 9.15
N PHE A 63 7.50 22.21 8.00
CA PHE A 63 8.00 20.85 7.87
C PHE A 63 9.47 20.68 8.22
N ASP A 64 10.30 21.71 8.07
CA ASP A 64 11.72 21.66 8.46
C ASP A 64 11.86 21.55 9.99
N GLN A 65 11.16 22.39 10.75
CA GLN A 65 11.16 22.35 12.20
C GLN A 65 10.42 21.14 12.72
N PHE A 66 9.27 20.81 12.10
CA PHE A 66 8.40 19.72 12.53
C PHE A 66 9.13 18.35 12.55
N TYR A 67 9.79 17.98 11.46
CA TYR A 67 10.47 16.69 11.39
C TYR A 67 11.71 16.60 12.30
N LYS A 68 12.32 17.71 12.63
CA LYS A 68 13.40 17.78 13.61
C LYS A 68 12.90 17.36 15.01
N GLU A 69 11.71 17.81 15.37
CA GLU A 69 11.11 17.58 16.70
C GLU A 69 10.25 16.30 16.76
N ASN A 70 9.64 15.91 15.66
CA ASN A 70 8.67 14.82 15.55
C ASN A 70 9.15 13.68 14.65
N GLN A 71 10.37 13.20 14.91
CA GLN A 71 11.00 12.15 14.13
C GLN A 71 10.22 10.82 14.20
N VAL A 72 10.10 10.15 13.04
CA VAL A 72 9.49 8.84 12.90
C VAL A 72 10.40 7.91 12.09
N ASP A 73 10.24 6.62 12.30
CA ASP A 73 11.00 5.60 11.57
C ASP A 73 10.50 5.46 10.14
N VAL A 74 9.17 5.55 9.96
CA VAL A 74 8.49 5.42 8.66
C VAL A 74 7.39 6.44 8.53
N ILE A 75 7.28 7.06 7.36
CA ILE A 75 6.10 7.79 6.91
C ILE A 75 5.28 6.87 6.01
N ILE A 76 3.99 6.71 6.32
CA ILE A 76 3.01 6.01 5.49
C ILE A 76 2.09 7.04 4.85
N ASP A 77 1.88 6.97 3.53
CA ASP A 77 1.05 7.92 2.80
C ASP A 77 -0.16 7.28 2.10
N PHE A 78 -1.35 7.72 2.55
CA PHE A 78 -2.66 7.44 1.97
C PHE A 78 -3.44 8.75 1.68
N SER A 79 -2.75 9.84 1.42
CA SER A 79 -3.37 11.17 1.24
C SER A 79 -3.65 11.49 -0.23
N SER A 80 -2.73 12.17 -0.86
CA SER A 80 -2.82 12.63 -2.25
C SER A 80 -1.43 12.77 -2.87
N SER A 81 -1.38 12.97 -4.19
CA SER A 81 -0.12 13.14 -4.91
C SER A 81 0.73 14.33 -4.45
N CYS A 82 0.12 15.35 -3.84
CA CYS A 82 0.86 16.54 -3.39
C CYS A 82 1.75 16.29 -2.16
N ALA A 83 1.40 15.32 -1.30
CA ALA A 83 2.11 15.10 -0.04
C ALA A 83 3.57 14.64 -0.22
N VAL A 84 3.91 14.06 -1.36
CA VAL A 84 5.29 13.63 -1.66
C VAL A 84 6.30 14.77 -1.59
N ASN A 85 5.89 16.01 -1.80
CA ASN A 85 6.76 17.19 -1.75
C ASN A 85 7.22 17.50 -0.31
N GLU A 86 6.46 17.05 0.69
CA GLU A 86 6.71 17.33 2.10
C GLU A 86 7.65 16.32 2.78
N TYR A 87 7.92 15.18 2.14
CA TYR A 87 8.73 14.11 2.77
C TYR A 87 10.23 14.39 2.80
N GLN A 88 10.76 15.24 1.92
CA GLN A 88 12.21 15.37 1.72
C GLN A 88 12.95 15.78 2.99
N ASN A 89 12.31 16.54 3.87
CA ASN A 89 12.91 16.98 5.11
C ASN A 89 12.88 15.88 6.18
N ALA A 90 11.85 15.02 6.20
CA ALA A 90 11.82 13.83 7.05
C ALA A 90 12.96 12.85 6.74
N VAL A 91 13.32 12.71 5.47
CA VAL A 91 14.39 11.83 5.01
C VAL A 91 15.76 12.23 5.59
N LYS A 92 16.00 13.52 5.81
CA LYS A 92 17.23 14.03 6.47
C LYS A 92 17.37 13.49 7.91
N TYR A 93 16.27 13.16 8.56
CA TYR A 93 16.22 12.61 9.93
C TYR A 93 16.06 11.08 9.96
N GLY A 94 16.27 10.41 8.82
CA GLY A 94 16.32 8.95 8.73
C GLY A 94 14.98 8.26 8.48
N SER A 95 13.89 9.01 8.31
CA SER A 95 12.59 8.41 7.99
C SER A 95 12.62 7.69 6.65
N LYS A 96 12.00 6.51 6.61
CA LYS A 96 11.70 5.75 5.39
C LYS A 96 10.30 6.06 4.93
N ILE A 97 10.00 5.78 3.66
CA ILE A 97 8.72 6.16 3.05
C ILE A 97 7.99 4.90 2.54
N VAL A 98 6.71 4.79 2.86
CA VAL A 98 5.77 3.84 2.26
C VAL A 98 4.64 4.66 1.65
N SER A 99 4.56 4.71 0.32
CA SER A 99 3.50 5.43 -0.39
C SER A 99 2.57 4.47 -1.11
N ALA A 100 1.26 4.62 -0.85
CA ALA A 100 0.16 3.86 -1.46
C ALA A 100 -0.68 4.72 -2.42
N ILE A 101 -0.15 5.84 -2.88
CA ILE A 101 -0.85 6.76 -3.77
C ILE A 101 -0.96 6.18 -5.18
N SER A 102 -2.17 6.10 -5.72
CA SER A 102 -2.44 5.48 -7.02
C SER A 102 -2.40 6.43 -8.22
N ASN A 103 -2.39 7.73 -7.98
CA ASN A 103 -2.52 8.76 -9.02
C ASN A 103 -1.31 9.70 -9.08
N TYR A 104 -0.12 9.19 -8.85
CA TYR A 104 1.11 9.95 -9.10
C TYR A 104 1.31 10.15 -10.62
N ASP A 105 1.70 11.37 -10.96
CA ASP A 105 2.23 11.70 -12.27
C ASP A 105 3.75 11.41 -12.37
N GLU A 106 4.33 11.68 -13.52
CA GLU A 106 5.77 11.46 -13.76
C GLU A 106 6.64 12.32 -12.83
N ILE A 107 6.20 13.53 -12.49
CA ILE A 107 6.93 14.45 -11.59
C ILE A 107 6.98 13.88 -10.18
N ASN A 108 5.86 13.38 -9.68
CA ASN A 108 5.78 12.75 -8.37
C ASN A 108 6.65 11.49 -8.30
N ILE A 109 6.62 10.65 -9.34
CA ILE A 109 7.47 9.45 -9.43
C ILE A 109 8.95 9.82 -9.45
N GLU A 110 9.34 10.85 -10.21
CA GLU A 110 10.73 11.30 -10.22
C GLU A 110 11.15 11.88 -8.85
N HIS A 111 10.22 12.53 -8.14
CA HIS A 111 10.47 12.98 -6.77
C HIS A 111 10.74 11.79 -5.83
N LEU A 112 9.91 10.74 -5.87
CA LEU A 112 10.16 9.50 -5.10
C LEU A 112 11.53 8.88 -5.44
N LYS A 113 11.93 8.86 -6.72
CA LYS A 113 13.25 8.39 -7.14
C LYS A 113 14.39 9.26 -6.57
N LYS A 114 14.21 10.57 -6.47
CA LYS A 114 15.20 11.45 -5.81
C LYS A 114 15.31 11.15 -4.33
N LEU A 115 14.19 10.97 -3.63
CA LEU A 115 14.17 10.60 -2.22
C LEU A 115 14.83 9.23 -1.99
N SER A 116 14.62 8.28 -2.89
CA SER A 116 15.18 6.94 -2.79
C SER A 116 16.73 6.88 -2.86
N ARG A 117 17.37 7.94 -3.35
CA ARG A 117 18.83 8.09 -3.28
C ARG A 117 19.35 8.37 -1.86
N GLN A 118 18.46 8.78 -0.95
CA GLN A 118 18.81 9.17 0.41
C GLN A 118 18.26 8.17 1.45
N THR A 119 17.07 7.59 1.20
CA THR A 119 16.41 6.64 2.09
C THR A 119 15.81 5.47 1.33
N ALA A 120 15.25 4.49 2.04
CA ALA A 120 14.41 3.45 1.44
C ALA A 120 12.99 4.00 1.20
N VAL A 121 12.49 3.85 -0.01
CA VAL A 121 11.13 4.23 -0.43
C VAL A 121 10.45 2.99 -0.97
N LEU A 122 9.33 2.57 -0.37
CA LEU A 122 8.45 1.57 -0.95
C LEU A 122 7.26 2.30 -1.58
N TYR A 123 7.10 2.15 -2.87
CA TYR A 123 5.96 2.69 -3.60
C TYR A 123 5.12 1.54 -4.17
N SER A 124 3.86 1.48 -3.77
CA SER A 124 2.93 0.49 -4.29
C SER A 124 1.48 1.02 -4.26
N PRO A 125 0.91 1.36 -5.42
CA PRO A 125 -0.53 1.69 -5.54
C PRO A 125 -1.43 0.54 -5.06
N ASN A 126 -0.98 -0.69 -5.21
CA ASN A 126 -1.64 -1.90 -4.71
C ASN A 126 -0.92 -2.37 -3.45
N ILE A 127 -1.30 -1.83 -2.28
CA ILE A 127 -0.56 -2.07 -1.03
C ILE A 127 -0.97 -3.37 -0.32
N THR A 128 -2.08 -4.02 -0.69
CA THR A 128 -2.52 -5.25 0.00
C THR A 128 -1.66 -6.45 -0.37
N VAL A 129 -1.31 -7.26 0.61
CA VAL A 129 -0.48 -8.47 0.42
C VAL A 129 -1.14 -9.43 -0.56
N GLY A 130 -2.44 -9.68 -0.40
CA GLY A 130 -3.15 -10.68 -1.20
C GLY A 130 -3.22 -10.35 -2.69
N ILE A 131 -3.37 -9.08 -3.06
CA ILE A 131 -3.40 -8.70 -4.49
C ILE A 131 -2.01 -8.82 -5.14
N ASN A 132 -0.96 -8.49 -4.41
CA ASN A 132 0.40 -8.67 -4.92
C ASN A 132 0.76 -10.14 -5.03
N PHE A 133 0.32 -10.99 -4.08
CA PHE A 133 0.44 -12.44 -4.20
C PHE A 133 -0.29 -12.97 -5.44
N LEU A 134 -1.54 -12.51 -5.69
CA LEU A 134 -2.29 -12.90 -6.88
C LEU A 134 -1.52 -12.57 -8.16
N MET A 135 -0.95 -11.36 -8.27
CA MET A 135 -0.16 -10.94 -9.44
C MET A 135 1.06 -11.84 -9.64
N GLU A 136 1.84 -12.09 -8.59
CA GLU A 136 3.03 -12.95 -8.66
C GLU A 136 2.68 -14.41 -9.02
N ALA A 137 1.63 -14.97 -8.38
CA ALA A 137 1.17 -16.31 -8.66
C ALA A 137 0.66 -16.45 -10.11
N SER A 138 -0.03 -15.42 -10.62
CA SER A 138 -0.50 -15.39 -12.01
C SER A 138 0.66 -15.35 -13.01
N ARG A 139 1.69 -14.54 -12.75
CA ARG A 139 2.90 -14.51 -13.58
C ARG A 139 3.65 -15.84 -13.58
N LEU A 140 3.73 -16.50 -12.41
CA LEU A 140 4.34 -17.81 -12.31
C LEU A 140 3.54 -18.86 -13.11
N LEU A 141 2.20 -18.87 -12.96
CA LEU A 141 1.34 -19.78 -13.67
C LEU A 141 1.38 -19.58 -15.19
N GLN A 142 1.41 -18.33 -15.66
CA GLN A 142 1.58 -18.02 -17.09
C GLN A 142 2.89 -18.58 -17.66
N LYS A 143 3.98 -18.56 -16.89
CA LYS A 143 5.26 -19.17 -17.31
C LYS A 143 5.18 -20.70 -17.40
N ILE A 144 4.40 -21.33 -16.49
CA ILE A 144 4.19 -22.78 -16.47
C ILE A 144 3.26 -23.22 -17.61
N ALA A 145 2.23 -22.43 -17.91
CA ALA A 145 1.21 -22.71 -18.90
C ALA A 145 1.08 -21.55 -19.93
N PRO A 146 2.09 -21.35 -20.80
CA PRO A 146 2.17 -20.17 -21.67
C PRO A 146 1.08 -20.13 -22.76
N ASN A 147 0.40 -21.26 -23.01
CA ASN A 147 -0.67 -21.37 -24.01
C ASN A 147 -2.08 -21.40 -23.36
N ALA A 148 -2.19 -21.13 -22.08
CA ALA A 148 -3.49 -21.03 -21.42
C ALA A 148 -4.23 -19.76 -21.88
N ASP A 149 -5.52 -19.85 -22.10
CA ASP A 149 -6.38 -18.67 -22.23
C ASP A 149 -6.49 -17.99 -20.87
N ILE A 150 -6.37 -16.67 -20.83
CA ILE A 150 -6.37 -15.92 -19.56
C ILE A 150 -7.45 -14.84 -19.61
N GLU A 151 -8.32 -14.84 -18.60
CA GLU A 151 -9.33 -13.81 -18.37
C GLU A 151 -9.22 -13.25 -16.96
N ILE A 152 -9.52 -11.95 -16.82
CA ILE A 152 -9.54 -11.25 -15.54
C ILE A 152 -10.97 -10.83 -15.25
N ILE A 153 -11.46 -11.14 -14.04
CA ILE A 153 -12.78 -10.73 -13.56
C ILE A 153 -12.56 -9.85 -12.33
N GLU A 154 -13.14 -8.65 -12.33
CA GLU A 154 -13.12 -7.76 -11.18
C GLU A 154 -14.55 -7.44 -10.73
N GLU A 155 -14.78 -7.48 -9.42
CA GLU A 155 -16.08 -7.21 -8.83
C GLU A 155 -15.94 -6.09 -7.81
N HIS A 156 -16.79 -5.05 -7.93
CA HIS A 156 -16.83 -3.93 -7.00
C HIS A 156 -18.26 -3.47 -6.72
N PHE A 157 -18.41 -2.59 -5.73
CA PHE A 157 -19.70 -2.02 -5.37
C PHE A 157 -20.38 -1.34 -6.57
N ARG A 158 -21.73 -1.35 -6.55
CA ARG A 158 -22.57 -0.89 -7.67
C ARG A 158 -22.23 0.51 -8.18
N GLY A 159 -21.85 1.43 -7.30
CA GLY A 159 -21.57 2.83 -7.64
C GLY A 159 -20.16 3.12 -8.21
N LYS A 160 -19.29 2.13 -8.35
CA LYS A 160 -17.96 2.32 -8.95
C LYS A 160 -18.10 2.50 -10.46
N LYS A 161 -17.68 3.67 -10.97
CA LYS A 161 -17.84 4.04 -12.38
C LYS A 161 -16.81 3.38 -13.29
N ASP A 162 -15.54 3.45 -12.90
CA ASP A 162 -14.44 3.03 -13.76
C ASP A 162 -14.03 1.57 -13.50
N VAL A 163 -13.41 0.95 -14.51
CA VAL A 163 -12.73 -0.34 -14.38
C VAL A 163 -11.68 -0.26 -13.26
N SER A 164 -11.48 -1.34 -12.54
CA SER A 164 -10.48 -1.40 -11.49
C SER A 164 -9.08 -1.15 -12.04
N GLY A 165 -8.38 -0.13 -11.51
CA GLY A 165 -6.97 0.12 -11.82
C GLY A 165 -6.08 -1.09 -11.50
N THR A 166 -6.42 -1.85 -10.47
CA THR A 166 -5.77 -3.11 -10.13
C THR A 166 -5.94 -4.17 -11.22
N ALA A 167 -7.17 -4.34 -11.75
CA ALA A 167 -7.41 -5.29 -12.84
C ALA A 167 -6.68 -4.89 -14.13
N LEU A 168 -6.65 -3.59 -14.44
CA LEU A 168 -5.88 -3.07 -15.58
C LEU A 168 -4.37 -3.33 -15.40
N ARG A 169 -3.85 -3.23 -14.19
CA ARG A 169 -2.45 -3.54 -13.90
C ARG A 169 -2.18 -5.04 -14.02
N ILE A 170 -3.06 -5.92 -13.52
CA ILE A 170 -2.93 -7.36 -13.70
C ILE A 170 -2.85 -7.72 -15.21
N ALA A 171 -3.72 -7.12 -16.03
CA ALA A 171 -3.70 -7.34 -17.48
C ALA A 171 -2.36 -6.90 -18.09
N GLU A 172 -1.88 -5.71 -17.71
CA GLU A 172 -0.58 -5.19 -18.18
C GLU A 172 0.59 -6.10 -17.79
N GLU A 173 0.65 -6.58 -16.56
CA GLU A 173 1.68 -7.48 -16.05
C GLU A 173 1.69 -8.85 -16.77
N LEU A 174 0.52 -9.30 -17.21
CA LEU A 174 0.35 -10.55 -17.98
C LEU A 174 0.43 -10.34 -19.50
N GLY A 175 0.66 -9.10 -19.97
CA GLY A 175 0.73 -8.78 -21.39
C GLY A 175 -0.57 -8.93 -22.14
N LEU A 176 -1.73 -8.75 -21.45
CA LEU A 176 -3.06 -8.93 -22.02
C LEU A 176 -3.66 -7.59 -22.48
N ASP A 177 -4.48 -7.64 -23.54
CA ASP A 177 -5.28 -6.49 -23.95
C ASP A 177 -6.35 -6.18 -22.92
N LYS A 178 -6.25 -4.99 -22.30
CA LYS A 178 -7.13 -4.54 -21.22
C LYS A 178 -8.60 -4.46 -21.63
N SER A 179 -8.88 -4.19 -22.92
CA SER A 179 -10.25 -4.07 -23.44
C SER A 179 -10.93 -5.40 -23.74
N GLN A 180 -10.15 -6.46 -23.94
CA GLN A 180 -10.64 -7.79 -24.29
C GLN A 180 -10.67 -8.73 -23.10
N HIS A 181 -9.68 -8.66 -22.22
CA HIS A 181 -9.46 -9.64 -21.16
C HIS A 181 -9.83 -9.16 -19.73
N VAL A 182 -10.42 -7.97 -19.59
CA VAL A 182 -10.87 -7.47 -18.28
C VAL A 182 -12.38 -7.33 -18.22
N ASN A 183 -13.01 -8.15 -17.39
CA ASN A 183 -14.45 -8.22 -17.19
C ASN A 183 -14.83 -7.56 -15.84
N SER A 184 -15.72 -6.56 -15.87
CA SER A 184 -16.13 -5.80 -14.70
C SER A 184 -17.53 -6.16 -14.24
N ILE A 185 -17.69 -6.50 -12.96
CA ILE A 185 -18.98 -6.73 -12.30
C ILE A 185 -19.23 -5.65 -11.27
N ARG A 186 -20.44 -5.07 -11.25
CA ARG A 186 -20.89 -4.01 -10.32
C ARG A 186 -22.11 -4.47 -9.56
N VAL A 187 -21.90 -4.91 -8.31
CA VAL A 187 -22.99 -5.48 -7.49
C VAL A 187 -22.78 -5.19 -6.00
N GLY A 188 -23.86 -4.88 -5.31
CA GLY A 188 -23.88 -4.73 -3.85
C GLY A 188 -22.86 -3.73 -3.32
N GLY A 189 -22.19 -4.12 -2.24
CA GLY A 189 -21.19 -3.33 -1.52
C GLY A 189 -19.77 -3.94 -1.55
N ILE A 190 -19.46 -4.77 -2.53
CA ILE A 190 -18.15 -5.44 -2.66
C ILE A 190 -17.03 -4.39 -2.65
N VAL A 191 -16.09 -4.53 -1.72
CA VAL A 191 -14.96 -3.61 -1.58
C VAL A 191 -14.00 -3.71 -2.76
N GLY A 192 -13.70 -4.96 -3.17
CA GLY A 192 -12.90 -5.29 -4.33
C GLY A 192 -12.56 -6.77 -4.35
N LYS A 193 -12.93 -7.46 -5.43
CA LYS A 193 -12.53 -8.83 -5.71
C LYS A 193 -11.87 -8.85 -7.08
N HIS A 194 -10.79 -9.59 -7.20
CA HIS A 194 -10.07 -9.81 -8.46
C HIS A 194 -9.83 -11.30 -8.61
N GLU A 195 -10.12 -11.80 -9.79
CA GLU A 195 -9.95 -13.20 -10.15
C GLU A 195 -9.21 -13.26 -11.49
N VAL A 196 -8.18 -14.11 -11.55
CA VAL A 196 -7.49 -14.46 -12.80
C VAL A 196 -7.81 -15.91 -13.12
N VAL A 197 -8.41 -16.12 -14.27
CA VAL A 197 -8.85 -17.43 -14.76
C VAL A 197 -7.88 -17.89 -15.84
N PHE A 198 -7.31 -19.06 -15.67
CA PHE A 198 -6.46 -19.74 -16.65
C PHE A 198 -7.21 -20.94 -17.21
N GLY A 199 -7.59 -20.89 -18.48
CA GLY A 199 -8.22 -21.98 -19.21
C GLY A 199 -7.18 -22.84 -19.91
N LEU A 200 -7.13 -24.13 -19.56
CA LEU A 200 -6.32 -25.15 -20.24
C LEU A 200 -7.26 -26.17 -20.91
N PRO A 201 -6.79 -27.01 -21.85
CA PRO A 201 -7.68 -27.89 -22.63
C PRO A 201 -8.65 -28.75 -21.80
N ASN A 202 -8.23 -29.22 -20.63
CA ASN A 202 -9.03 -30.14 -19.78
C ASN A 202 -9.16 -29.69 -18.33
N GLN A 203 -8.76 -28.46 -18.01
CA GLN A 203 -8.83 -27.92 -16.64
C GLN A 203 -8.85 -26.41 -16.64
N THR A 204 -9.33 -25.83 -15.56
CA THR A 204 -9.30 -24.40 -15.30
C THR A 204 -8.65 -24.13 -13.96
N ILE A 205 -7.74 -23.16 -13.90
CA ILE A 205 -7.15 -22.70 -12.65
C ILE A 205 -7.66 -21.29 -12.38
N ARG A 206 -8.07 -21.01 -11.15
CA ARG A 206 -8.55 -19.70 -10.72
C ARG A 206 -7.76 -19.22 -9.53
N ILE A 207 -7.22 -18.01 -9.62
CA ILE A 207 -6.55 -17.34 -8.51
C ILE A 207 -7.41 -16.16 -8.11
N ILE A 208 -7.88 -16.15 -6.86
CA ILE A 208 -8.87 -15.18 -6.38
C ILE A 208 -8.31 -14.45 -5.17
N HIS A 209 -8.47 -13.12 -5.19
CA HIS A 209 -8.27 -12.26 -4.03
C HIS A 209 -9.52 -11.42 -3.80
N GLU A 210 -10.00 -11.38 -2.56
CA GLU A 210 -11.13 -10.56 -2.15
C GLU A 210 -10.79 -9.75 -0.89
N SER A 211 -10.98 -8.44 -0.97
CA SER A 211 -10.87 -7.53 0.17
C SER A 211 -12.22 -7.43 0.88
N HIS A 212 -12.36 -8.05 2.04
CA HIS A 212 -13.61 -8.02 2.82
C HIS A 212 -13.87 -6.63 3.44
N ASN A 213 -12.80 -5.92 3.80
CA ASN A 213 -12.89 -4.54 4.31
C ASN A 213 -11.59 -3.78 4.05
N ARG A 214 -11.59 -2.47 4.37
CA ARG A 214 -10.41 -1.61 4.14
C ARG A 214 -9.24 -1.83 5.10
N ALA A 215 -9.40 -2.63 6.17
CA ALA A 215 -8.29 -2.97 7.07
C ALA A 215 -7.15 -3.69 6.31
N ALA A 216 -7.46 -4.42 5.24
CA ALA A 216 -6.47 -5.04 4.38
C ALA A 216 -5.41 -4.05 3.85
N PHE A 217 -5.78 -2.79 3.60
CA PHE A 217 -4.82 -1.75 3.19
C PHE A 217 -3.91 -1.35 4.36
N GLY A 218 -4.46 -1.24 5.58
CA GLY A 218 -3.69 -0.95 6.79
C GLY A 218 -2.69 -2.06 7.11
N GLN A 219 -3.14 -3.31 7.04
CA GLN A 219 -2.28 -4.49 7.23
C GLN A 219 -1.16 -4.55 6.20
N GLY A 220 -1.46 -4.31 4.93
CA GLY A 220 -0.45 -4.23 3.87
C GLY A 220 0.55 -3.09 4.08
N ALA A 221 0.09 -1.92 4.54
CA ALA A 221 0.95 -0.79 4.83
C ALA A 221 1.89 -1.06 6.02
N ILE A 222 1.41 -1.72 7.07
CA ILE A 222 2.22 -2.15 8.23
C ILE A 222 3.26 -3.19 7.79
N TYR A 223 2.84 -4.17 6.98
CA TYR A 223 3.77 -5.15 6.40
C TYR A 223 4.89 -4.45 5.61
N ALA A 224 4.54 -3.53 4.71
CA ALA A 224 5.50 -2.74 3.93
C ALA A 224 6.42 -1.92 4.84
N ALA A 225 5.87 -1.28 5.89
CA ALA A 225 6.64 -0.49 6.83
C ALA A 225 7.64 -1.34 7.64
N LYS A 226 7.23 -2.50 8.13
CA LYS A 226 8.12 -3.45 8.83
C LYS A 226 9.21 -3.97 7.90
N TRP A 227 8.85 -4.36 6.68
CA TRP A 227 9.79 -4.89 5.69
C TRP A 227 10.86 -3.86 5.28
N ILE A 228 10.45 -2.60 5.06
CA ILE A 228 11.37 -1.55 4.59
C ILE A 228 12.39 -1.15 5.66
N MET A 229 12.13 -1.42 6.95
CA MET A 229 13.05 -1.10 8.04
C MET A 229 14.43 -1.73 7.84
N GLY A 230 14.50 -2.95 7.33
CA GLY A 230 15.74 -3.67 7.02
C GLY A 230 16.42 -3.22 5.72
N LYS A 231 15.83 -2.31 4.93
CA LYS A 231 16.34 -1.95 3.61
C LYS A 231 17.24 -0.72 3.64
N LYS A 232 18.23 -0.72 2.76
CA LYS A 232 19.08 0.44 2.47
C LYS A 232 18.32 1.42 1.57
N LYS A 233 18.93 2.59 1.27
CA LYS A 233 18.40 3.51 0.27
C LYS A 233 18.11 2.81 -1.06
N GLY A 234 17.01 3.17 -1.68
CA GLY A 234 16.52 2.58 -2.93
C GLY A 234 15.01 2.72 -3.04
N ILE A 235 14.48 2.50 -4.24
CA ILE A 235 13.05 2.39 -4.48
C ILE A 235 12.65 0.92 -4.55
N TYR A 236 11.58 0.56 -3.89
CA TYR A 236 11.10 -0.81 -3.72
C TYR A 236 9.60 -0.88 -4.01
N SER A 237 9.10 -2.07 -4.29
CA SER A 237 7.68 -2.36 -4.49
C SER A 237 7.18 -3.44 -3.52
N MET A 238 5.83 -3.62 -3.45
CA MET A 238 5.25 -4.74 -2.68
C MET A 238 5.55 -6.08 -3.32
N GLU A 239 5.63 -6.13 -4.64
CA GLU A 239 6.02 -7.33 -5.38
C GLU A 239 7.42 -7.80 -4.96
N GLU A 240 8.39 -6.88 -4.86
CA GLU A 240 9.74 -7.19 -4.36
C GLU A 240 9.71 -7.67 -2.91
N ALA A 241 8.86 -7.06 -2.07
CA ALA A 241 8.73 -7.46 -0.67
C ALA A 241 8.22 -8.90 -0.52
N LEU A 242 7.39 -9.38 -1.45
CA LEU A 242 6.81 -10.72 -1.42
C LEU A 242 7.64 -11.74 -2.21
N SER A 243 8.26 -11.35 -3.32
CA SER A 243 9.01 -12.26 -4.21
C SER A 243 10.18 -12.95 -3.49
N LEU A 244 10.84 -12.28 -2.56
CA LEU A 244 11.91 -12.85 -1.74
C LEU A 244 11.42 -14.04 -0.90
N ILE A 245 10.19 -14.00 -0.41
CA ILE A 245 9.57 -15.08 0.35
C ILE A 245 9.19 -16.25 -0.59
N MET A 246 8.61 -15.91 -1.74
CA MET A 246 8.15 -16.92 -2.71
C MET A 246 9.32 -17.64 -3.41
N SER A 247 10.45 -16.99 -3.61
CA SER A 247 11.63 -17.60 -4.25
C SER A 247 12.40 -18.57 -3.36
N GLY A 248 12.02 -18.71 -2.09
CA GLY A 248 12.69 -19.64 -1.16
C GLY A 248 14.17 -19.33 -0.94
N SER A 249 14.62 -18.10 -1.22
CA SER A 249 16.00 -17.71 -1.00
C SER A 249 16.36 -17.84 0.48
N LYS A 250 17.30 -18.74 0.78
CA LYS A 250 17.73 -19.20 2.10
C LYS A 250 18.44 -18.16 2.96
N SER A 251 18.01 -16.91 2.94
CA SER A 251 18.59 -15.88 3.82
C SER A 251 17.56 -14.95 4.41
N LEU A 252 16.49 -15.53 4.97
CA LEU A 252 15.79 -14.78 6.02
C LEU A 252 16.69 -14.86 7.26
N SER A 253 17.29 -13.75 7.65
CA SER A 253 17.91 -13.62 8.98
C SER A 253 16.86 -13.99 10.05
N LYS A 254 17.29 -14.38 11.24
CA LYS A 254 16.35 -14.75 12.33
C LYS A 254 15.34 -13.64 12.64
N GLU A 255 15.61 -12.40 12.23
CA GLU A 255 14.77 -11.21 12.40
C GLU A 255 13.74 -11.02 11.28
N GLU A 256 13.93 -11.63 10.10
CA GLU A 256 12.97 -11.61 8.98
C GLU A 256 11.93 -12.74 9.03
N LYS A 257 11.92 -13.53 10.10
CA LYS A 257 10.97 -14.61 10.29
C LYS A 257 9.59 -14.05 10.60
N MET A 258 8.76 -14.08 9.56
CA MET A 258 7.31 -13.95 9.61
C MET A 258 6.81 -12.76 10.47
N VAL A 259 6.47 -11.68 9.79
CA VAL A 259 5.47 -10.75 10.32
C VAL A 259 4.16 -11.55 10.34
N PRO A 260 3.61 -11.91 11.50
CA PRO A 260 2.29 -12.56 11.55
C PRO A 260 1.25 -11.58 11.04
N PHE A 261 0.29 -12.09 10.28
CA PHE A 261 -0.87 -11.34 9.80
C PHE A 261 -1.85 -11.09 10.93
#